data_ff64ca999740aa96881d8547dc2abd53
#
_entry.id   ff64ca999740aa96881d8547dc2abd53
#
_cell.length_a   1.000
_cell.length_b   1.000
_cell.length_c   1.000
_cell.angle_alpha   90.00
_cell.angle_beta   90.00
_cell.angle_gamma   90.00
#
_symmetry.space_group_name_H-M   'P 1'
#
loop_
_entity.id
_entity.type
_entity.pdbx_description
1 polymer ?
#
loop_
_entity_poly.entity_id
_entity_poly.type
_entity_poly.pdbx_seq_one_letter_code
_entity_poly.pdbx_strand_id
1 'polypeptide(L)'
;MAKPKKGIVTGSQTISYSFSEGVLFRPTTAGTYADYRELRKDPTAALGRGLLVSGVLGGSWSVESDEGVNEAAVDFIKTLMPLREEIMRNAVGFGRVDFGWMGFEKVFTVKDGRLTLEKLKPLLQDMTTILIDRQGNFTGYKQQSVFTALPIIVPLEKCLHIAFDVEGGDLYGTPLLEHIRATQSSWDDCDAGAKRYDTKIAGSHFVVHYPPGTSEVDGETVDNSEIANKLLTALESSGSMALPSTTADYIQELVDSNVSKLYEWDVTLLSDTSARQPTFIERLKYLDALKIRGLILPERSMLEGQFGTKAEAGEHIGLAVTGMQEIDKAITREINSQCVDQLLDLNWGLPPGSVRFVAVPLVDLEAAFLRALYIELVPDDFPTIDTKSLKEQLHIPIQEGEPQVEIVAGDITEDILEIPE
;
A
#
# COMPACT_ATOMS: atom_id res chain seq x y z
N MET A 1 -24.12 -46.11 -9.39
CA MET A 1 -23.26 -44.91 -9.47
C MET A 1 -22.69 -44.83 -10.88
N ALA A 2 -23.09 -43.85 -11.66
CA ALA A 2 -22.57 -43.64 -13.00
C ALA A 2 -21.13 -43.09 -12.86
N LYS A 3 -20.16 -43.76 -13.50
CA LYS A 3 -18.77 -43.23 -13.57
C LYS A 3 -18.83 -41.85 -14.24
N PRO A 4 -18.16 -40.84 -13.65
CA PRO A 4 -18.07 -39.53 -14.30
C PRO A 4 -17.47 -39.73 -15.69
N LYS A 5 -18.13 -39.20 -16.70
CA LYS A 5 -17.59 -39.15 -18.07
C LYS A 5 -16.25 -38.42 -17.96
N LYS A 6 -15.17 -39.05 -18.44
CA LYS A 6 -13.85 -38.38 -18.54
C LYS A 6 -14.08 -37.02 -19.15
N GLY A 7 -13.78 -36.01 -18.36
CA GLY A 7 -14.02 -34.61 -18.71
C GLY A 7 -13.33 -34.28 -20.03
N ILE A 8 -13.96 -33.45 -20.77
CA ILE A 8 -13.39 -32.75 -21.91
C ILE A 8 -12.14 -32.08 -21.38
N VAL A 9 -10.98 -32.40 -21.93
CA VAL A 9 -9.74 -31.72 -21.67
C VAL A 9 -9.94 -30.27 -22.10
N THR A 10 -10.17 -29.40 -21.14
CA THR A 10 -10.30 -27.97 -21.38
C THR A 10 -8.96 -27.43 -21.81
N GLY A 11 -8.90 -26.94 -23.01
CA GLY A 11 -7.95 -26.06 -23.61
C GLY A 11 -6.47 -26.20 -23.23
N SER A 12 -5.61 -26.34 -24.23
CA SER A 12 -4.19 -26.04 -24.05
C SER A 12 -4.06 -24.57 -23.66
N GLN A 13 -3.67 -24.29 -22.43
CA GLN A 13 -3.23 -22.95 -22.07
C GLN A 13 -1.94 -22.68 -22.84
N THR A 14 -1.97 -21.65 -23.68
CA THR A 14 -0.75 -21.13 -24.28
C THR A 14 -0.08 -20.28 -23.21
N ILE A 15 0.68 -20.93 -22.32
CA ILE A 15 1.45 -20.20 -21.31
C ILE A 15 2.75 -19.75 -22.00
N SER A 16 2.95 -18.46 -22.10
CA SER A 16 4.14 -17.85 -22.70
C SER A 16 5.38 -17.95 -21.81
N TYR A 17 5.37 -18.81 -20.80
CA TYR A 17 6.47 -18.98 -19.86
C TYR A 17 7.25 -20.26 -20.17
N SER A 18 8.57 -20.17 -20.06
CA SER A 18 9.43 -21.34 -20.20
C SER A 18 9.30 -22.23 -18.97
N PHE A 19 8.94 -23.50 -19.18
CA PHE A 19 8.86 -24.52 -18.15
C PHE A 19 10.16 -25.30 -18.06
N SER A 20 10.61 -25.55 -16.87
CA SER A 20 11.62 -26.55 -16.56
C SER A 20 11.16 -27.34 -15.35
N GLU A 21 10.97 -28.63 -15.49
CA GLU A 21 10.67 -29.58 -14.40
C GLU A 21 9.42 -29.29 -13.58
N GLY A 22 8.35 -28.73 -14.17
CA GLY A 22 7.12 -28.39 -13.45
C GLY A 22 7.20 -27.15 -12.56
N VAL A 23 8.19 -26.33 -12.77
CA VAL A 23 8.37 -25.04 -12.07
C VAL A 23 7.81 -23.91 -12.93
N LEU A 24 6.97 -23.08 -12.35
CA LEU A 24 6.55 -21.82 -12.97
C LEU A 24 7.61 -20.75 -12.69
N PHE A 25 8.17 -20.18 -13.74
CA PHE A 25 9.10 -19.05 -13.62
C PHE A 25 8.33 -17.74 -13.62
N ARG A 26 8.75 -16.85 -12.72
CA ARG A 26 8.20 -15.51 -12.67
C ARG A 26 8.55 -14.74 -13.95
N PRO A 27 7.63 -13.90 -14.48
CA PRO A 27 7.91 -13.07 -15.64
C PRO A 27 9.16 -12.19 -15.42
N THR A 28 10.05 -12.15 -16.42
CA THR A 28 11.32 -11.37 -16.35
C THR A 28 11.08 -9.86 -16.40
N THR A 29 9.89 -9.42 -16.85
CA THR A 29 9.49 -8.01 -16.91
C THR A 29 9.06 -7.45 -15.56
N ALA A 30 8.66 -8.32 -14.63
CA ALA A 30 8.30 -7.92 -13.27
C ALA A 30 9.53 -7.52 -12.45
N GLY A 31 9.36 -6.61 -11.50
CA GLY A 31 10.40 -6.29 -10.52
C GLY A 31 10.82 -7.51 -9.70
N THR A 32 12.02 -7.52 -9.17
CA THR A 32 12.47 -8.58 -8.26
C THR A 32 11.83 -8.40 -6.87
N TYR A 33 11.82 -9.44 -6.04
CA TYR A 33 11.38 -9.33 -4.64
C TYR A 33 12.24 -8.34 -3.83
N ALA A 34 13.51 -8.17 -4.20
CA ALA A 34 14.40 -7.19 -3.59
C ALA A 34 13.96 -5.76 -3.96
N ASP A 35 13.61 -5.51 -5.22
CA ASP A 35 13.11 -4.20 -5.68
C ASP A 35 11.85 -3.79 -4.92
N TYR A 36 10.89 -4.71 -4.76
CA TYR A 36 9.65 -4.41 -4.01
C TYR A 36 9.89 -4.19 -2.52
N ARG A 37 10.87 -4.87 -1.91
CA ARG A 37 11.25 -4.59 -0.53
C ARG A 37 11.89 -3.23 -0.37
N GLU A 38 12.63 -2.77 -1.36
CA GLU A 38 13.18 -1.42 -1.35
C GLU A 38 12.07 -0.37 -1.53
N LEU A 39 11.19 -0.55 -2.51
CA LEU A 39 10.02 0.31 -2.72
C LEU A 39 9.14 0.44 -1.48
N ARG A 40 8.97 -0.64 -0.73
CA ARG A 40 8.18 -0.63 0.51
C ARG A 40 8.76 0.28 1.60
N LYS A 41 10.04 0.65 1.52
CA LYS A 41 10.68 1.57 2.48
C LYS A 41 10.35 3.03 2.21
N ASP A 42 9.86 3.35 1.01
CA ASP A 42 9.39 4.70 0.69
C ASP A 42 8.22 5.08 1.63
N PRO A 43 8.26 6.27 2.28
CA PRO A 43 7.24 6.67 3.26
C PRO A 43 5.83 6.70 2.68
N THR A 44 5.67 7.15 1.43
CA THR A 44 4.37 7.24 0.75
C THR A 44 3.83 5.85 0.45
N ALA A 45 4.68 4.93 -0.03
CA ALA A 45 4.32 3.53 -0.25
C ALA A 45 3.97 2.82 1.05
N ALA A 46 4.73 3.05 2.13
CA ALA A 46 4.49 2.47 3.44
C ALA A 46 3.15 2.94 4.05
N LEU A 47 2.83 4.23 3.91
CA LEU A 47 1.54 4.79 4.33
C LEU A 47 0.39 4.12 3.59
N GLY A 48 0.44 4.09 2.26
CA GLY A 48 -0.61 3.49 1.44
C GLY A 48 -0.80 1.99 1.74
N ARG A 49 0.31 1.25 1.91
CA ARG A 49 0.28 -0.14 2.34
C ARG A 49 -0.40 -0.32 3.70
N GLY A 50 -0.04 0.50 4.67
CA GLY A 50 -0.60 0.47 6.01
C GLY A 50 -2.11 0.68 6.01
N LEU A 51 -2.58 1.63 5.22
CA LEU A 51 -4.01 1.95 5.09
C LEU A 51 -4.81 0.83 4.42
N LEU A 52 -4.29 0.24 3.34
CA LEU A 52 -4.94 -0.92 2.70
C LEU A 52 -5.05 -2.11 3.65
N VAL A 53 -3.96 -2.43 4.36
CA VAL A 53 -3.96 -3.52 5.34
C VAL A 53 -4.94 -3.24 6.48
N SER A 54 -4.88 -2.05 7.09
CA SER A 54 -5.75 -1.68 8.20
C SER A 54 -7.22 -1.61 7.79
N GLY A 55 -7.49 -1.10 6.58
CA GLY A 55 -8.84 -1.03 6.05
C GLY A 55 -9.46 -2.40 5.86
N VAL A 56 -8.76 -3.35 5.25
CA VAL A 56 -9.27 -4.72 5.09
C VAL A 56 -9.38 -5.45 6.43
N LEU A 57 -8.44 -5.22 7.36
CA LEU A 57 -8.52 -5.80 8.72
C LEU A 57 -9.72 -5.30 9.51
N GLY A 58 -10.19 -4.08 9.26
CA GLY A 58 -11.38 -3.52 9.88
C GLY A 58 -12.68 -4.25 9.51
N GLY A 59 -12.70 -5.03 8.43
CA GLY A 59 -13.82 -5.89 8.06
C GLY A 59 -13.95 -7.12 8.97
N SER A 60 -15.04 -7.85 8.80
CA SER A 60 -15.32 -9.11 9.52
C SER A 60 -15.87 -10.16 8.56
N TRP A 61 -15.96 -11.39 9.03
CA TRP A 61 -16.67 -12.47 8.34
C TRP A 61 -17.98 -12.78 9.03
N SER A 62 -19.00 -13.08 8.25
CA SER A 62 -20.17 -13.87 8.67
C SER A 62 -20.07 -15.28 8.09
N VAL A 63 -20.88 -16.20 8.59
CA VAL A 63 -20.98 -17.56 8.05
C VAL A 63 -22.37 -17.73 7.51
N GLU A 64 -22.45 -18.08 6.23
CA GLU A 64 -23.69 -18.47 5.56
C GLU A 64 -23.68 -19.97 5.25
N SER A 65 -24.86 -20.61 5.27
CA SER A 65 -25.03 -22.00 4.91
C SER A 65 -26.25 -22.19 4.03
N ASP A 66 -26.20 -23.20 3.17
CA ASP A 66 -27.35 -23.62 2.39
C ASP A 66 -28.42 -24.27 3.30
N GLU A 67 -29.68 -24.29 2.84
CA GLU A 67 -30.78 -24.92 3.55
C GLU A 67 -30.52 -26.43 3.79
N GLY A 68 -30.80 -26.89 5.03
CA GLY A 68 -30.66 -28.30 5.39
C GLY A 68 -29.23 -28.75 5.76
N VAL A 69 -28.27 -27.85 5.80
CA VAL A 69 -26.92 -28.18 6.29
C VAL A 69 -26.95 -28.39 7.80
N ASN A 70 -26.18 -29.38 8.27
CA ASN A 70 -26.04 -29.69 9.69
C ASN A 70 -25.45 -28.50 10.45
N GLU A 71 -26.13 -28.03 11.49
CA GLU A 71 -25.72 -26.91 12.35
C GLU A 71 -24.30 -27.13 12.95
N ALA A 72 -23.94 -28.38 13.26
CA ALA A 72 -22.60 -28.71 13.72
C ALA A 72 -21.50 -28.45 12.69
N ALA A 73 -21.80 -28.46 11.38
CA ALA A 73 -20.85 -28.07 10.35
C ALA A 73 -20.70 -26.55 10.28
N VAL A 74 -21.80 -25.81 10.46
CA VAL A 74 -21.79 -24.33 10.52
C VAL A 74 -20.98 -23.85 11.73
N ASP A 75 -21.23 -24.41 12.91
CA ASP A 75 -20.50 -24.06 14.12
C ASP A 75 -19.02 -24.42 14.06
N PHE A 76 -18.69 -25.53 13.40
CA PHE A 76 -17.30 -25.88 13.14
C PHE A 76 -16.60 -24.81 12.29
N ILE A 77 -17.22 -24.34 11.21
CA ILE A 77 -16.63 -23.28 10.36
C ILE A 77 -16.47 -21.96 11.13
N LYS A 78 -17.42 -21.61 12.02
CA LYS A 78 -17.28 -20.44 12.91
C LYS A 78 -16.03 -20.51 13.78
N THR A 79 -15.54 -21.70 14.16
CA THR A 79 -14.30 -21.84 14.94
C THR A 79 -13.05 -21.40 14.19
N LEU A 80 -13.10 -21.26 12.87
CA LEU A 80 -11.99 -20.81 12.03
C LEU A 80 -11.95 -19.28 11.86
N MET A 81 -12.98 -18.55 12.28
CA MET A 81 -13.04 -17.08 12.15
C MET A 81 -11.82 -16.34 12.75
N PRO A 82 -11.23 -16.79 13.88
CA PRO A 82 -10.04 -16.12 14.44
C PRO A 82 -8.81 -16.14 13.53
N LEU A 83 -8.74 -17.05 12.56
CA LEU A 83 -7.63 -17.09 11.59
C LEU A 83 -7.66 -15.93 10.60
N ARG A 84 -8.80 -15.22 10.47
CA ARG A 84 -9.00 -14.15 9.49
C ARG A 84 -7.92 -13.06 9.58
N GLU A 85 -7.63 -12.58 10.78
CA GLU A 85 -6.72 -11.44 10.95
C GLU A 85 -5.32 -11.73 10.39
N GLU A 86 -4.76 -12.90 10.71
CA GLU A 86 -3.44 -13.30 10.24
C GLU A 86 -3.42 -13.51 8.71
N ILE A 87 -4.46 -14.14 8.18
CA ILE A 87 -4.61 -14.40 6.74
C ILE A 87 -4.71 -13.08 5.98
N MET A 88 -5.61 -12.20 6.39
CA MET A 88 -5.83 -10.91 5.71
C MET A 88 -4.59 -10.03 5.78
N ARG A 89 -3.93 -9.95 6.94
CA ARG A 89 -2.68 -9.18 7.09
C ARG A 89 -1.61 -9.63 6.11
N ASN A 90 -1.41 -10.93 5.97
CA ASN A 90 -0.40 -11.49 5.06
C ASN A 90 -0.85 -11.40 3.59
N ALA A 91 -2.09 -11.76 3.28
CA ALA A 91 -2.60 -11.77 1.91
C ALA A 91 -2.68 -10.35 1.32
N VAL A 92 -3.12 -9.36 2.08
CA VAL A 92 -3.15 -7.97 1.63
C VAL A 92 -1.75 -7.38 1.58
N GLY A 93 -1.01 -7.46 2.70
CA GLY A 93 0.30 -6.80 2.81
C GLY A 93 1.33 -7.40 1.87
N PHE A 94 1.57 -8.70 1.95
CA PHE A 94 2.57 -9.36 1.11
C PHE A 94 2.00 -9.85 -0.22
N GLY A 95 0.74 -10.27 -0.27
CA GLY A 95 0.12 -10.74 -1.50
C GLY A 95 -0.25 -9.56 -2.41
N ARG A 96 -1.25 -8.78 -2.06
CA ARG A 96 -1.79 -7.73 -2.92
C ARG A 96 -0.81 -6.57 -3.15
N VAL A 97 -0.17 -6.08 -2.08
CA VAL A 97 0.67 -4.87 -2.19
C VAL A 97 2.09 -5.21 -2.62
N ASP A 98 2.77 -6.10 -1.89
CA ASP A 98 4.23 -6.24 -2.02
C ASP A 98 4.66 -7.14 -3.20
N PHE A 99 4.02 -8.32 -3.42
CA PHE A 99 4.61 -9.37 -4.27
C PHE A 99 3.69 -9.96 -5.35
N GLY A 100 2.38 -9.64 -5.33
CA GLY A 100 1.38 -10.14 -6.29
C GLY A 100 0.69 -11.42 -5.86
N TRP A 101 1.28 -12.20 -4.95
CA TRP A 101 0.73 -13.47 -4.46
C TRP A 101 1.13 -13.76 -3.02
N MET A 102 0.34 -14.61 -2.38
CA MET A 102 0.63 -15.13 -1.04
C MET A 102 0.32 -16.62 -0.96
N GLY A 103 1.30 -17.37 -0.50
CA GLY A 103 1.16 -18.81 -0.24
C GLY A 103 1.16 -19.10 1.24
N PHE A 104 0.30 -20.04 1.65
CA PHE A 104 0.27 -20.57 3.01
C PHE A 104 0.34 -22.10 3.00
N GLU A 105 0.99 -22.66 4.01
CA GLU A 105 0.92 -24.07 4.33
C GLU A 105 -0.21 -24.31 5.35
N LYS A 106 -1.14 -25.19 5.01
CA LYS A 106 -2.23 -25.63 5.91
C LYS A 106 -1.69 -26.59 6.93
N VAL A 107 -1.69 -26.20 8.20
CA VAL A 107 -1.34 -27.06 9.34
C VAL A 107 -2.62 -27.60 9.94
N PHE A 108 -2.83 -28.90 9.76
CA PHE A 108 -4.02 -29.58 10.25
C PHE A 108 -3.78 -30.19 11.65
N THR A 109 -4.84 -30.20 12.43
CA THR A 109 -4.91 -30.91 13.73
C THR A 109 -6.25 -31.63 13.86
N VAL A 110 -6.34 -32.60 14.77
CA VAL A 110 -7.61 -33.29 15.07
C VAL A 110 -8.13 -32.79 16.42
N LYS A 111 -9.32 -32.20 16.42
CA LYS A 111 -10.06 -31.81 17.63
C LYS A 111 -11.45 -32.44 17.59
N ASP A 112 -11.86 -33.05 18.70
CA ASP A 112 -13.17 -33.69 18.85
C ASP A 112 -13.49 -34.71 17.74
N GLY A 113 -12.46 -35.45 17.28
CA GLY A 113 -12.57 -36.45 16.23
C GLY A 113 -12.72 -35.87 14.82
N ARG A 114 -12.55 -34.56 14.63
CA ARG A 114 -12.63 -33.86 13.34
C ARG A 114 -11.30 -33.23 12.95
N LEU A 115 -11.02 -33.23 11.67
CA LEU A 115 -9.86 -32.56 11.10
C LEU A 115 -10.14 -31.06 11.01
N THR A 116 -9.32 -30.23 11.63
CA THR A 116 -9.44 -28.78 11.61
C THR A 116 -8.09 -28.13 11.25
N LEU A 117 -8.13 -26.86 10.86
CA LEU A 117 -6.94 -26.05 10.69
C LEU A 117 -6.49 -25.53 12.07
N GLU A 118 -5.25 -25.87 12.43
CA GLU A 118 -4.59 -25.26 13.59
C GLU A 118 -4.12 -23.84 13.27
N LYS A 119 -3.48 -23.69 12.10
CA LYS A 119 -3.00 -22.41 11.56
C LYS A 119 -2.75 -22.51 10.07
N LEU A 120 -2.66 -21.35 9.42
CA LEU A 120 -2.16 -21.15 8.07
C LEU A 120 -0.78 -20.50 8.16
N LYS A 121 0.28 -21.28 7.93
CA LYS A 121 1.65 -20.81 8.03
C LYS A 121 2.04 -20.06 6.76
N PRO A 122 2.34 -18.74 6.83
CA PRO A 122 2.74 -17.98 5.66
C PRO A 122 4.09 -18.44 5.13
N LEU A 123 4.21 -18.52 3.81
CA LEU A 123 5.43 -18.91 3.11
C LEU A 123 6.16 -17.66 2.60
N LEU A 124 7.48 -17.61 2.76
CA LEU A 124 8.30 -16.53 2.21
C LEU A 124 8.43 -16.69 0.69
N GLN A 125 8.02 -15.68 -0.06
CA GLN A 125 7.99 -15.70 -1.52
C GLN A 125 9.38 -15.95 -2.14
N ASP A 126 10.44 -15.38 -1.57
CA ASP A 126 11.82 -15.56 -2.06
C ASP A 126 12.32 -16.99 -1.94
N MET A 127 11.81 -17.72 -0.96
CA MET A 127 12.21 -19.09 -0.67
C MET A 127 11.24 -20.12 -1.22
N THR A 128 10.20 -19.66 -1.91
CA THR A 128 9.10 -20.51 -2.36
C THR A 128 8.92 -20.40 -3.88
N THR A 129 8.92 -21.54 -4.55
CA THR A 129 8.68 -21.66 -5.98
C THR A 129 7.34 -22.33 -6.22
N ILE A 130 6.56 -21.82 -7.15
CA ILE A 130 5.27 -22.38 -7.56
C ILE A 130 5.49 -23.58 -8.47
N LEU A 131 4.85 -24.70 -8.15
CA LEU A 131 4.86 -25.91 -8.94
C LEU A 131 3.57 -26.02 -9.75
N ILE A 132 3.71 -26.47 -10.99
CA ILE A 132 2.59 -26.65 -11.93
C ILE A 132 2.68 -28.00 -12.63
N ASP A 133 1.55 -28.48 -13.09
CA ASP A 133 1.46 -29.65 -13.97
C ASP A 133 1.73 -29.28 -15.45
N ARG A 134 1.67 -30.26 -16.34
CA ARG A 134 1.85 -30.05 -17.79
C ARG A 134 0.75 -29.21 -18.43
N GLN A 135 -0.37 -29.05 -17.76
CA GLN A 135 -1.50 -28.24 -18.19
C GLN A 135 -1.44 -26.81 -17.62
N GLY A 136 -0.44 -26.51 -16.76
CA GLY A 136 -0.26 -25.22 -16.12
C GLY A 136 -1.09 -25.04 -14.85
N ASN A 137 -1.73 -26.10 -14.33
CA ASN A 137 -2.46 -26.01 -13.08
C ASN A 137 -1.50 -26.03 -11.88
N PHE A 138 -1.86 -25.30 -10.83
CA PHE A 138 -1.12 -25.28 -9.57
C PHE A 138 -1.11 -26.66 -8.91
N THR A 139 0.05 -27.17 -8.53
CA THR A 139 0.22 -28.48 -7.88
C THR A 139 0.83 -28.41 -6.50
N GLY A 140 1.36 -27.26 -6.10
CA GLY A 140 1.96 -27.09 -4.79
C GLY A 140 3.14 -26.12 -4.80
N TYR A 141 3.90 -26.14 -3.71
CA TYR A 141 5.09 -25.31 -3.54
C TYR A 141 6.34 -26.14 -3.33
N LYS A 142 7.45 -25.61 -3.83
CA LYS A 142 8.81 -26.04 -3.51
C LYS A 142 9.45 -24.96 -2.65
N GLN A 143 9.65 -25.24 -1.37
CA GLN A 143 10.24 -24.30 -0.43
C GLN A 143 11.69 -24.65 -0.16
N GLN A 144 12.58 -23.66 -0.26
CA GLN A 144 13.96 -23.81 0.16
C GLN A 144 14.01 -23.87 1.70
N SER A 145 14.64 -24.90 2.23
CA SER A 145 14.83 -25.03 3.69
C SER A 145 16.17 -24.43 4.11
N VAL A 146 16.15 -23.71 5.23
CA VAL A 146 17.37 -23.21 5.87
C VAL A 146 18.10 -24.33 6.63
N PHE A 147 17.37 -25.38 7.02
CA PHE A 147 17.89 -26.46 7.87
C PHE A 147 18.33 -27.70 7.10
N THR A 148 17.89 -27.85 5.85
CA THR A 148 18.20 -29.01 5.01
C THR A 148 18.67 -28.57 3.64
N ALA A 149 19.63 -29.31 3.06
CA ALA A 149 20.08 -29.05 1.69
C ALA A 149 19.02 -29.38 0.62
N LEU A 150 18.01 -30.18 0.98
CA LEU A 150 16.92 -30.56 0.08
C LEU A 150 15.71 -29.64 0.29
N PRO A 151 15.08 -29.18 -0.80
CA PRO A 151 13.87 -28.40 -0.71
C PRO A 151 12.70 -29.25 -0.17
N ILE A 152 11.78 -28.61 0.52
CA ILE A 152 10.54 -29.20 1.00
C ILE A 152 9.47 -29.00 -0.05
N ILE A 153 8.79 -30.08 -0.42
CA ILE A 153 7.61 -30.02 -1.30
C ILE A 153 6.36 -29.98 -0.45
N VAL A 154 5.56 -28.93 -0.63
CA VAL A 154 4.23 -28.81 -0.01
C VAL A 154 3.19 -29.14 -1.09
N PRO A 155 2.46 -30.26 -0.95
CA PRO A 155 1.51 -30.69 -1.95
C PRO A 155 0.25 -29.80 -1.94
N LEU A 156 -0.51 -29.82 -3.03
CA LEU A 156 -1.71 -29.00 -3.26
C LEU A 156 -2.69 -29.03 -2.10
N GLU A 157 -2.96 -30.20 -1.53
CA GLU A 157 -3.93 -30.39 -0.44
C GLU A 157 -3.54 -29.62 0.83
N LYS A 158 -2.24 -29.33 0.99
CA LYS A 158 -1.70 -28.55 2.09
C LYS A 158 -1.39 -27.09 1.76
N CYS A 159 -1.74 -26.66 0.56
CA CYS A 159 -1.50 -25.29 0.10
C CYS A 159 -2.78 -24.48 0.13
N LEU A 160 -2.63 -23.20 0.51
CA LEU A 160 -3.56 -22.14 0.15
C LEU A 160 -2.77 -21.15 -0.70
N HIS A 161 -3.23 -20.91 -1.92
CA HIS A 161 -2.62 -19.99 -2.88
C HIS A 161 -3.57 -18.85 -3.20
N ILE A 162 -3.12 -17.63 -3.01
CA ILE A 162 -3.87 -16.42 -3.30
C ILE A 162 -3.01 -15.55 -4.21
N ALA A 163 -3.47 -15.29 -5.43
CA ALA A 163 -2.80 -14.43 -6.39
C ALA A 163 -3.74 -13.30 -6.82
N PHE A 164 -3.16 -12.15 -7.11
CA PHE A 164 -3.90 -10.94 -7.46
C PHE A 164 -3.51 -10.47 -8.86
N ASP A 165 -4.50 -9.94 -9.59
CA ASP A 165 -4.31 -9.43 -10.96
C ASP A 165 -3.55 -10.42 -11.85
N VAL A 166 -4.08 -11.64 -11.87
CA VAL A 166 -3.51 -12.75 -12.64
C VAL A 166 -3.75 -12.53 -14.12
N GLU A 167 -2.68 -12.47 -14.90
CA GLU A 167 -2.73 -12.34 -16.35
C GLU A 167 -2.35 -13.68 -17.01
N GLY A 168 -3.20 -14.19 -17.88
CA GLY A 168 -2.87 -15.34 -18.73
C GLY A 168 -2.48 -16.63 -18.00
N GLY A 169 -2.91 -16.85 -16.76
CA GLY A 169 -2.55 -18.02 -15.95
C GLY A 169 -1.23 -17.86 -15.19
N ASP A 170 -0.70 -16.65 -15.07
CA ASP A 170 0.43 -16.35 -14.20
C ASP A 170 0.02 -16.42 -12.72
N LEU A 171 0.42 -17.48 -12.05
CA LEU A 171 0.10 -17.68 -10.64
C LEU A 171 0.88 -16.75 -9.69
N TYR A 172 1.85 -15.99 -10.19
CA TYR A 172 2.55 -14.98 -9.38
C TYR A 172 1.77 -13.68 -9.23
N GLY A 173 0.87 -13.38 -10.19
CA GLY A 173 0.08 -12.16 -10.17
C GLY A 173 0.92 -10.86 -10.23
N THR A 174 0.23 -9.73 -10.14
CA THR A 174 0.86 -8.41 -10.22
C THR A 174 0.65 -7.65 -8.90
N PRO A 175 1.73 -7.23 -8.21
CA PRO A 175 1.62 -6.44 -6.99
C PRO A 175 1.30 -4.97 -7.29
N LEU A 176 0.66 -4.29 -6.35
CA LEU A 176 0.42 -2.84 -6.47
C LEU A 176 1.73 -2.03 -6.53
N LEU A 177 2.78 -2.49 -5.87
CA LEU A 177 4.09 -1.84 -5.92
C LEU A 177 4.68 -1.78 -7.34
N GLU A 178 4.29 -2.68 -8.25
CA GLU A 178 4.75 -2.60 -9.65
C GLU A 178 4.30 -1.31 -10.33
N HIS A 179 3.07 -0.84 -10.03
CA HIS A 179 2.52 0.38 -10.62
C HIS A 179 3.27 1.65 -10.21
N ILE A 180 3.96 1.62 -9.08
CA ILE A 180 4.71 2.78 -8.56
C ILE A 180 6.21 2.72 -8.84
N ARG A 181 6.74 1.60 -9.34
CA ARG A 181 8.18 1.39 -9.55
C ARG A 181 8.83 2.46 -10.44
N ALA A 182 8.23 2.75 -11.60
CA ALA A 182 8.72 3.80 -12.49
C ALA A 182 8.61 5.21 -11.88
N THR A 183 7.55 5.44 -11.10
CA THR A 183 7.33 6.72 -10.40
C THR A 183 8.38 6.93 -9.31
N GLN A 184 8.76 5.87 -8.59
CA GLN A 184 9.82 5.93 -7.57
C GLN A 184 11.17 6.30 -8.20
N SER A 185 11.54 5.66 -9.31
CA SER A 185 12.79 6.02 -10.02
C SER A 185 12.79 7.50 -10.42
N SER A 186 11.66 8.01 -10.92
CA SER A 186 11.54 9.43 -11.28
C SER A 186 11.60 10.36 -10.05
N TRP A 187 11.12 9.90 -8.91
CA TRP A 187 11.19 10.62 -7.63
C TRP A 187 12.64 10.71 -7.14
N ASP A 188 13.37 9.60 -7.16
CA ASP A 188 14.78 9.52 -6.75
C ASP A 188 15.66 10.43 -7.63
N ASP A 189 15.44 10.43 -8.94
CA ASP A 189 16.15 11.31 -9.87
C ASP A 189 15.86 12.80 -9.60
N CYS A 190 14.60 13.13 -9.30
CA CYS A 190 14.19 14.51 -8.98
C CYS A 190 14.80 14.97 -7.64
N ASP A 191 14.76 14.13 -6.61
CA ASP A 191 15.35 14.41 -5.29
C ASP A 191 16.87 14.56 -5.38
N ALA A 192 17.54 13.69 -6.15
CA ALA A 192 18.96 13.82 -6.42
C ALA A 192 19.30 15.12 -7.18
N GLY A 193 18.42 15.55 -8.09
CA GLY A 193 18.52 16.84 -8.78
C GLY A 193 18.38 18.02 -7.80
N ALA A 194 17.38 17.98 -6.93
CA ALA A 194 17.16 18.98 -5.89
C ALA A 194 18.35 19.08 -4.94
N LYS A 195 18.86 17.96 -4.44
CA LYS A 195 20.05 17.92 -3.57
C LYS A 195 21.28 18.50 -4.24
N ARG A 196 21.50 18.22 -5.55
CA ARG A 196 22.60 18.82 -6.31
C ARG A 196 22.42 20.33 -6.46
N TYR A 197 21.20 20.78 -6.69
CA TYR A 197 20.88 22.20 -6.76
C TYR A 197 21.16 22.89 -5.43
N ASP A 198 20.66 22.35 -4.32
CA ASP A 198 20.84 22.91 -2.98
C ASP A 198 22.32 22.98 -2.58
N THR A 199 23.11 21.96 -2.90
CA THR A 199 24.55 21.93 -2.53
C THR A 199 25.43 22.75 -3.43
N LYS A 200 25.11 22.89 -4.74
CA LYS A 200 25.99 23.53 -5.71
C LYS A 200 25.55 24.90 -6.18
N ILE A 201 24.26 25.23 -6.09
CA ILE A 201 23.70 26.44 -6.70
C ILE A 201 22.97 27.28 -5.66
N ALA A 202 22.17 26.70 -4.77
CA ALA A 202 21.50 27.45 -3.69
C ALA A 202 22.47 27.84 -2.56
N GLY A 203 23.53 27.09 -2.37
CA GLY A 203 24.66 27.47 -1.58
C GLY A 203 25.41 28.62 -2.30
N SER A 204 25.58 29.74 -1.62
CA SER A 204 26.32 30.87 -2.16
C SER A 204 27.72 30.45 -2.59
N HIS A 205 28.01 30.55 -3.87
CA HIS A 205 29.37 30.30 -4.35
C HIS A 205 30.16 31.58 -4.32
N PHE A 206 31.30 31.52 -3.65
CA PHE A 206 32.24 32.65 -3.62
C PHE A 206 33.19 32.54 -4.82
N VAL A 207 33.35 33.64 -5.52
CA VAL A 207 34.42 33.82 -6.53
C VAL A 207 35.39 34.81 -6.01
N VAL A 208 36.64 34.41 -5.84
CA VAL A 208 37.72 35.26 -5.42
C VAL A 208 38.52 35.68 -6.66
N HIS A 209 38.53 36.98 -6.92
CA HIS A 209 39.41 37.60 -7.92
C HIS A 209 40.72 37.98 -7.21
N TYR A 210 41.85 37.63 -7.79
CA TYR A 210 43.17 37.90 -7.23
C TYR A 210 44.14 38.34 -8.33
N PRO A 211 45.13 39.21 -8.01
CA PRO A 211 46.17 39.61 -8.97
C PRO A 211 47.09 38.44 -9.24
N PRO A 212 47.62 38.31 -10.49
CA PRO A 212 48.63 37.30 -10.80
C PRO A 212 49.94 37.64 -10.07
N GLY A 213 50.65 36.58 -9.59
CA GLY A 213 51.94 36.74 -8.91
C GLY A 213 51.93 36.21 -7.49
N THR A 214 52.84 36.71 -6.68
CA THR A 214 53.09 36.30 -5.31
C THR A 214 52.91 37.46 -4.35
N SER A 215 52.41 37.20 -3.13
CA SER A 215 52.31 38.15 -2.04
C SER A 215 53.09 37.65 -0.83
N GLU A 216 53.57 38.61 0.00
CA GLU A 216 54.25 38.27 1.25
C GLU A 216 53.22 38.12 2.37
N VAL A 217 53.15 36.92 2.95
CA VAL A 217 52.28 36.60 4.08
C VAL A 217 53.14 36.04 5.19
N ASP A 218 53.10 36.67 6.36
CA ASP A 218 53.89 36.30 7.54
C ASP A 218 55.42 36.19 7.30
N GLY A 219 55.96 36.92 6.32
CA GLY A 219 57.37 36.91 5.95
C GLY A 219 57.78 35.82 4.97
N GLU A 220 56.82 35.07 4.44
CA GLU A 220 56.98 34.07 3.40
C GLU A 220 56.31 34.55 2.10
N THR A 221 57.04 34.32 0.96
CA THR A 221 56.48 34.59 -0.38
C THR A 221 55.57 33.47 -0.80
N VAL A 222 54.27 33.73 -0.90
CA VAL A 222 53.23 32.71 -1.25
C VAL A 222 52.57 33.13 -2.57
N ASP A 223 52.24 32.16 -3.39
CA ASP A 223 51.50 32.37 -4.64
C ASP A 223 50.07 32.86 -4.33
N ASN A 224 49.61 33.89 -5.06
CA ASN A 224 48.27 34.48 -4.83
C ASN A 224 47.14 33.48 -5.08
N SER A 225 47.32 32.49 -5.96
CA SER A 225 46.37 31.42 -6.17
C SER A 225 46.20 30.51 -4.94
N GLU A 226 47.27 30.30 -4.18
CA GLU A 226 47.22 29.52 -2.95
C GLU A 226 46.51 30.29 -1.83
N ILE A 227 46.76 31.61 -1.74
CA ILE A 227 46.05 32.50 -0.81
C ILE A 227 44.55 32.50 -1.16
N ALA A 228 44.17 32.62 -2.42
CA ALA A 228 42.78 32.62 -2.87
C ALA A 228 42.07 31.28 -2.53
N ASN A 229 42.74 30.15 -2.69
CA ASN A 229 42.18 28.85 -2.30
C ASN A 229 42.01 28.72 -0.77
N LYS A 230 42.92 29.21 0.01
CA LYS A 230 42.77 29.25 1.48
C LYS A 230 41.61 30.16 1.90
N LEU A 231 41.41 31.28 1.22
CA LEU A 231 40.29 32.18 1.42
C LEU A 231 38.94 31.53 1.09
N LEU A 232 38.86 30.84 -0.03
CA LEU A 232 37.65 30.07 -0.42
C LEU A 232 37.29 29.02 0.63
N THR A 233 38.28 28.26 1.10
CA THR A 233 38.08 27.26 2.15
C THR A 233 37.61 27.88 3.47
N ALA A 234 38.15 29.04 3.85
CA ALA A 234 37.73 29.77 5.03
C ALA A 234 36.29 30.31 4.90
N LEU A 235 35.88 30.78 3.72
CA LEU A 235 34.51 31.23 3.44
C LEU A 235 33.51 30.12 3.49
N GLU A 236 33.82 28.95 2.95
CA GLU A 236 32.99 27.76 3.01
C GLU A 236 32.77 27.28 4.46
N SER A 237 33.75 27.49 5.34
CA SER A 237 33.69 27.12 6.76
C SER A 237 33.05 28.17 7.67
N SER A 238 32.38 29.20 7.18
CA SER A 238 31.73 30.30 7.92
C SER A 238 32.69 31.30 8.53
N GLY A 239 33.89 31.42 8.01
CA GLY A 239 34.89 32.44 8.45
C GLY A 239 34.55 33.83 8.00
N SER A 240 34.88 34.82 8.82
CA SER A 240 34.97 36.25 8.42
C SER A 240 36.30 36.50 7.76
N MET A 241 36.33 37.35 6.72
CA MET A 241 37.56 37.71 6.08
C MET A 241 37.74 39.25 6.02
N ALA A 242 38.96 39.70 6.02
CA ALA A 242 39.33 41.07 5.70
C ALA A 242 40.21 41.07 4.44
N LEU A 243 39.82 41.87 3.46
CA LEU A 243 40.59 42.03 2.23
C LEU A 243 41.29 43.38 2.22
N PRO A 244 42.52 43.49 1.69
CA PRO A 244 43.17 44.77 1.52
C PRO A 244 42.41 45.63 0.52
N SER A 245 42.26 46.92 0.81
CA SER A 245 41.55 47.89 -0.04
C SER A 245 42.47 48.55 -1.07
N THR A 246 43.48 47.85 -1.54
CA THR A 246 44.37 48.36 -2.59
C THR A 246 43.64 48.36 -3.93
N THR A 247 43.65 49.52 -4.61
CA THR A 247 43.09 49.65 -5.96
C THR A 247 44.17 49.33 -6.99
N ALA A 248 43.77 48.67 -8.06
CA ALA A 248 44.69 48.32 -9.16
C ALA A 248 45.24 49.60 -9.83
N ASP A 249 46.53 49.83 -9.73
CA ASP A 249 47.20 51.05 -10.19
C ASP A 249 47.01 51.35 -11.69
N TYR A 250 46.79 50.33 -12.53
CA TYR A 250 46.62 50.52 -13.98
C TYR A 250 45.25 51.10 -14.37
N ILE A 251 44.33 51.31 -13.42
CA ILE A 251 42.99 51.84 -13.69
C ILE A 251 42.94 53.38 -13.38
N GLN A 252 43.91 53.92 -12.69
CA GLN A 252 43.95 55.35 -12.37
C GLN A 252 44.04 56.26 -13.61
N GLU A 253 44.54 55.78 -14.73
CA GLU A 253 44.67 56.55 -15.98
C GLU A 253 43.42 56.58 -16.86
N LEU A 254 42.45 55.73 -16.62
CA LEU A 254 41.28 55.53 -17.51
C LEU A 254 39.91 55.93 -16.92
N VAL A 255 39.90 56.50 -15.73
CA VAL A 255 38.62 56.73 -14.99
C VAL A 255 38.20 58.17 -15.07
N ASP A 256 37.38 58.50 -16.03
CA ASP A 256 36.39 59.52 -15.93
C ASP A 256 35.26 59.01 -14.99
N SER A 257 35.17 59.63 -13.87
CA SER A 257 34.27 59.81 -12.72
C SER A 257 33.08 58.85 -12.46
N ASN A 258 32.87 57.73 -13.09
CA ASN A 258 31.70 56.86 -12.87
C ASN A 258 31.97 55.34 -12.84
N VAL A 259 33.21 54.88 -12.72
CA VAL A 259 33.52 53.44 -12.60
C VAL A 259 33.72 53.11 -11.12
N SER A 260 32.95 52.15 -10.61
CA SER A 260 33.13 51.56 -9.28
C SER A 260 34.60 51.13 -9.09
N LYS A 261 35.20 51.48 -7.96
CA LYS A 261 36.60 51.15 -7.60
C LYS A 261 36.81 49.64 -7.73
N LEU A 262 37.70 49.27 -8.66
CA LEU A 262 38.15 47.88 -8.80
C LEU A 262 39.29 47.64 -7.83
N TYR A 263 39.11 46.73 -6.92
CA TYR A 263 40.11 46.27 -5.97
C TYR A 263 40.98 45.17 -6.61
N GLU A 264 42.22 45.04 -6.20
CA GLU A 264 43.10 43.94 -6.65
C GLU A 264 42.58 42.58 -6.17
N TRP A 265 42.02 42.53 -4.97
CA TRP A 265 41.35 41.40 -4.41
C TRP A 265 39.87 41.71 -4.26
N ASP A 266 39.04 40.86 -4.84
CA ASP A 266 37.60 41.01 -4.76
C ASP A 266 36.92 39.65 -4.56
N VAL A 267 35.86 39.65 -3.74
CA VAL A 267 35.03 38.45 -3.52
C VAL A 267 33.62 38.78 -3.94
N THR A 268 33.19 38.08 -4.97
CA THR A 268 31.82 38.18 -5.46
C THR A 268 31.04 36.95 -5.06
N LEU A 269 29.81 37.16 -4.62
CA LEU A 269 28.86 36.09 -4.32
C LEU A 269 28.06 35.77 -5.58
N LEU A 270 28.27 34.57 -6.14
CA LEU A 270 27.41 34.07 -7.18
C LEU A 270 26.15 33.48 -6.53
N SER A 271 25.07 34.23 -6.51
CA SER A 271 23.76 33.73 -6.10
C SER A 271 22.91 33.44 -7.33
N ASP A 272 22.30 32.28 -7.35
CA ASP A 272 21.28 31.99 -8.36
C ASP A 272 19.98 32.75 -8.03
N THR A 273 19.65 33.74 -8.86
CA THR A 273 18.39 34.50 -8.74
C THR A 273 17.21 33.76 -9.42
N SER A 274 17.45 32.59 -9.99
CA SER A 274 16.39 31.82 -10.67
C SER A 274 15.55 31.05 -9.63
N ALA A 275 14.24 31.26 -9.64
CA ALA A 275 13.26 30.60 -8.77
C ALA A 275 13.00 29.12 -9.19
N ARG A 276 14.05 28.31 -9.34
CA ARG A 276 13.91 26.89 -9.75
C ARG A 276 13.58 25.94 -8.60
N GLN A 277 13.89 26.30 -7.37
CA GLN A 277 13.63 25.46 -6.20
C GLN A 277 12.14 25.08 -6.02
N PRO A 278 11.16 25.98 -6.23
CA PRO A 278 9.75 25.60 -6.16
C PRO A 278 9.37 24.48 -7.11
N THR A 279 9.98 24.41 -8.30
CA THR A 279 9.67 23.42 -9.33
C THR A 279 10.02 21.99 -8.89
N PHE A 280 11.11 21.79 -8.15
CA PHE A 280 11.46 20.46 -7.61
C PHE A 280 10.43 20.00 -6.57
N ILE A 281 10.04 20.87 -5.64
CA ILE A 281 9.07 20.55 -4.60
C ILE A 281 7.71 20.20 -5.21
N GLU A 282 7.23 20.97 -6.19
CA GLU A 282 5.98 20.69 -6.90
C GLU A 282 6.04 19.36 -7.66
N ARG A 283 7.18 19.09 -8.30
CA ARG A 283 7.39 17.82 -9.00
C ARG A 283 7.39 16.63 -8.04
N LEU A 284 8.07 16.72 -6.90
CA LEU A 284 8.09 15.67 -5.87
C LEU A 284 6.68 15.41 -5.32
N LYS A 285 5.93 16.47 -4.98
CA LYS A 285 4.52 16.32 -4.56
C LYS A 285 3.65 15.64 -5.60
N TYR A 286 3.81 15.99 -6.88
CA TYR A 286 3.10 15.32 -7.97
C TYR A 286 3.46 13.84 -8.08
N LEU A 287 4.72 13.49 -7.92
CA LEU A 287 5.18 12.09 -7.95
C LEU A 287 4.65 11.30 -6.74
N ASP A 288 4.58 11.91 -5.55
CA ASP A 288 3.96 11.28 -4.38
C ASP A 288 2.46 11.05 -4.59
N ALA A 289 1.75 11.98 -5.22
CA ALA A 289 0.36 11.81 -5.61
C ALA A 289 0.18 10.64 -6.59
N LEU A 290 1.07 10.48 -7.57
CA LEU A 290 1.05 9.34 -8.49
C LEU A 290 1.31 8.00 -7.78
N LYS A 291 2.18 7.96 -6.76
CA LYS A 291 2.39 6.74 -5.93
C LYS A 291 1.10 6.34 -5.22
N ILE A 292 0.39 7.29 -4.60
CA ILE A 292 -0.88 7.02 -3.92
C ILE A 292 -1.94 6.50 -4.91
N ARG A 293 -2.06 7.10 -6.11
CA ARG A 293 -2.94 6.59 -7.17
C ARG A 293 -2.59 5.17 -7.60
N GLY A 294 -1.29 4.87 -7.74
CA GLY A 294 -0.80 3.52 -8.07
C GLY A 294 -1.15 2.46 -7.02
N LEU A 295 -1.39 2.87 -5.78
CA LEU A 295 -1.88 2.03 -4.69
C LEU A 295 -3.42 1.98 -4.59
N ILE A 296 -4.13 2.53 -5.58
CA ILE A 296 -5.62 2.56 -5.64
C ILE A 296 -6.22 3.32 -4.45
N LEU A 297 -5.52 4.33 -3.98
CA LEU A 297 -5.98 5.19 -2.89
C LEU A 297 -6.27 6.61 -3.40
N PRO A 298 -7.27 7.31 -2.83
CA PRO A 298 -7.59 8.66 -3.20
C PRO A 298 -6.52 9.64 -2.68
N GLU A 299 -5.82 10.32 -3.60
CA GLU A 299 -4.72 11.22 -3.25
C GLU A 299 -5.14 12.39 -2.37
N ARG A 300 -6.30 13.00 -2.67
CA ARG A 300 -6.76 14.22 -1.98
C ARG A 300 -7.01 13.99 -0.49
N SER A 301 -7.58 12.84 -0.13
CA SER A 301 -7.81 12.51 1.28
C SER A 301 -6.52 12.21 2.04
N MET A 302 -5.42 11.92 1.32
CA MET A 302 -4.13 11.52 1.90
C MET A 302 -3.11 12.63 1.97
N LEU A 303 -3.03 13.49 0.94
CA LEU A 303 -1.97 14.48 0.78
C LEU A 303 -2.44 15.93 0.96
N GLU A 304 -3.73 16.22 0.79
CA GLU A 304 -4.28 17.57 0.80
C GLU A 304 -5.31 17.78 1.91
N GLY A 305 -4.87 17.82 3.18
CA GLY A 305 -5.76 18.05 4.33
C GLY A 305 -6.35 19.46 4.46
N GLN A 306 -6.11 20.40 3.53
CA GLN A 306 -6.44 21.81 3.74
C GLN A 306 -7.65 22.36 2.96
N PHE A 307 -8.19 21.72 1.92
CA PHE A 307 -9.19 22.34 1.04
C PHE A 307 -10.37 21.47 0.56
N GLY A 308 -10.64 20.32 1.18
CA GLY A 308 -11.76 19.45 0.77
C GLY A 308 -13.04 19.72 1.57
N THR A 309 -14.21 19.75 0.90
CA THR A 309 -15.50 19.69 1.60
C THR A 309 -15.70 18.29 2.20
N LYS A 310 -16.39 18.19 3.36
CA LYS A 310 -16.72 16.90 4.00
C LYS A 310 -17.43 15.92 3.05
N ALA A 311 -18.25 16.41 2.13
CA ALA A 311 -18.96 15.60 1.14
C ALA A 311 -18.01 14.97 0.12
N GLU A 312 -17.07 15.75 -0.44
CA GLU A 312 -16.10 15.28 -1.43
C GLU A 312 -15.13 14.25 -0.81
N ALA A 313 -14.67 14.51 0.43
CA ALA A 313 -13.84 13.55 1.18
C ALA A 313 -14.60 12.23 1.44
N GLY A 314 -15.90 12.29 1.73
CA GLY A 314 -16.75 11.11 1.94
C GLY A 314 -16.88 10.24 0.69
N GLU A 315 -17.07 10.80 -0.48
CA GLU A 315 -17.15 10.05 -1.75
C GLU A 315 -15.83 9.38 -2.12
N HIS A 316 -14.71 10.08 -1.94
CA HIS A 316 -13.38 9.49 -2.19
C HIS A 316 -13.02 8.35 -1.22
N ILE A 317 -13.42 8.48 0.05
CA ILE A 317 -13.28 7.40 1.04
C ILE A 317 -14.15 6.22 0.64
N GLY A 318 -15.38 6.44 0.15
CA GLY A 318 -16.27 5.40 -0.33
C GLY A 318 -15.66 4.54 -1.44
N LEU A 319 -14.99 5.15 -2.42
CA LEU A 319 -14.28 4.43 -3.48
C LEU A 319 -13.13 3.57 -2.95
N ALA A 320 -12.33 4.10 -2.01
CA ALA A 320 -11.25 3.33 -1.37
C ALA A 320 -11.80 2.13 -0.59
N VAL A 321 -12.87 2.34 0.18
CA VAL A 321 -13.56 1.28 0.93
C VAL A 321 -14.09 0.20 0.00
N THR A 322 -14.69 0.58 -1.13
CA THR A 322 -15.14 -0.38 -2.15
C THR A 322 -13.98 -1.23 -2.69
N GLY A 323 -12.83 -0.61 -2.99
CA GLY A 323 -11.62 -1.34 -3.39
C GLY A 323 -11.12 -2.31 -2.32
N MET A 324 -11.13 -1.91 -1.05
CA MET A 324 -10.75 -2.78 0.07
C MET A 324 -11.74 -3.94 0.26
N GLN A 325 -13.04 -3.71 0.06
CA GLN A 325 -14.05 -4.77 0.10
C GLN A 325 -13.88 -5.80 -1.01
N GLU A 326 -13.53 -5.37 -2.22
CA GLU A 326 -13.26 -6.32 -3.31
C GLU A 326 -12.00 -7.17 -3.04
N ILE A 327 -10.97 -6.60 -2.41
CA ILE A 327 -9.81 -7.37 -1.94
C ILE A 327 -10.22 -8.41 -0.89
N ASP A 328 -11.02 -8.02 0.11
CA ASP A 328 -11.53 -8.94 1.16
C ASP A 328 -12.34 -10.08 0.53
N LYS A 329 -13.29 -9.76 -0.37
CA LYS A 329 -14.10 -10.76 -1.08
C LYS A 329 -13.24 -11.72 -1.90
N ALA A 330 -12.23 -11.21 -2.61
CA ALA A 330 -11.34 -12.05 -3.41
C ALA A 330 -10.56 -13.03 -2.53
N ILE A 331 -9.99 -12.57 -1.43
CA ILE A 331 -9.28 -13.43 -0.46
C ILE A 331 -10.25 -14.44 0.16
N THR A 332 -11.43 -13.99 0.60
CA THR A 332 -12.44 -14.83 1.23
C THR A 332 -12.91 -15.96 0.29
N ARG A 333 -13.05 -15.66 -1.00
CA ARG A 333 -13.41 -16.68 -2.02
C ARG A 333 -12.34 -17.78 -2.11
N GLU A 334 -11.04 -17.41 -2.12
CA GLU A 334 -9.96 -18.39 -2.18
C GLU A 334 -9.88 -19.24 -0.90
N ILE A 335 -10.18 -18.65 0.26
CA ILE A 335 -10.23 -19.39 1.53
C ILE A 335 -11.40 -20.37 1.53
N ASN A 336 -12.57 -19.97 1.04
CA ASN A 336 -13.72 -20.86 0.92
C ASN A 336 -13.40 -22.06 0.03
N SER A 337 -12.94 -21.82 -1.18
CA SER A 337 -12.70 -22.88 -2.16
C SER A 337 -11.55 -23.82 -1.78
N GLN A 338 -10.49 -23.30 -1.17
CA GLN A 338 -9.29 -24.08 -0.91
C GLN A 338 -9.22 -24.62 0.54
N CYS A 339 -9.91 -24.01 1.52
CA CYS A 339 -9.85 -24.45 2.92
C CYS A 339 -11.20 -24.92 3.45
N VAL A 340 -12.25 -24.10 3.32
CA VAL A 340 -13.56 -24.43 3.90
C VAL A 340 -14.16 -25.65 3.22
N ASP A 341 -14.23 -25.65 1.88
CA ASP A 341 -14.76 -26.76 1.10
C ASP A 341 -14.01 -28.06 1.35
N GLN A 342 -12.67 -27.99 1.46
CA GLN A 342 -11.85 -29.15 1.79
C GLN A 342 -12.15 -29.73 3.18
N LEU A 343 -12.34 -28.88 4.18
CA LEU A 343 -12.66 -29.33 5.54
C LEU A 343 -14.07 -29.90 5.65
N LEU A 344 -15.03 -29.33 4.91
CA LEU A 344 -16.40 -29.83 4.87
C LEU A 344 -16.49 -31.18 4.16
N ASP A 345 -15.78 -31.35 3.06
CA ASP A 345 -15.71 -32.64 2.37
C ASP A 345 -15.09 -33.72 3.26
N LEU A 346 -13.93 -33.43 3.88
CA LEU A 346 -13.21 -34.39 4.72
C LEU A 346 -13.95 -34.81 5.99
N ASN A 347 -14.75 -33.88 6.60
CA ASN A 347 -15.43 -34.17 7.87
C ASN A 347 -16.88 -34.61 7.74
N TRP A 348 -17.57 -34.21 6.68
CA TRP A 348 -19.01 -34.45 6.49
C TRP A 348 -19.38 -34.95 5.09
N GLY A 349 -18.47 -34.93 4.12
CA GLY A 349 -18.78 -35.26 2.72
C GLY A 349 -19.75 -34.24 2.09
N LEU A 350 -19.76 -33.00 2.55
CA LEU A 350 -20.62 -31.95 2.02
C LEU A 350 -20.07 -31.40 0.70
N PRO A 351 -20.93 -31.04 -0.26
CA PRO A 351 -20.50 -30.44 -1.51
C PRO A 351 -19.88 -29.04 -1.29
N PRO A 352 -19.01 -28.58 -2.22
CA PRO A 352 -18.42 -27.24 -2.16
C PRO A 352 -19.48 -26.14 -2.06
N GLY A 353 -19.22 -25.11 -1.24
CA GLY A 353 -20.10 -23.98 -1.07
C GLY A 353 -21.23 -24.15 -0.07
N SER A 354 -21.45 -25.38 0.50
CA SER A 354 -22.53 -25.66 1.45
C SER A 354 -22.50 -24.78 2.71
N VAL A 355 -21.31 -24.42 3.17
CA VAL A 355 -21.09 -23.41 4.22
C VAL A 355 -19.92 -22.54 3.77
N ARG A 356 -20.06 -21.25 3.89
CA ARG A 356 -19.04 -20.31 3.42
C ARG A 356 -18.87 -19.11 4.34
N PHE A 357 -17.69 -18.57 4.36
CA PHE A 357 -17.45 -17.22 4.88
C PHE A 357 -17.94 -16.19 3.88
N VAL A 358 -18.56 -15.13 4.39
CA VAL A 358 -18.96 -13.97 3.61
C VAL A 358 -18.30 -12.74 4.25
N ALA A 359 -17.61 -11.94 3.44
CA ALA A 359 -17.02 -10.70 3.89
C ALA A 359 -18.12 -9.68 4.19
N VAL A 360 -18.16 -9.21 5.43
CA VAL A 360 -19.11 -8.17 5.85
C VAL A 360 -18.55 -6.81 5.45
N PRO A 361 -19.31 -5.96 4.75
CA PRO A 361 -18.85 -4.64 4.34
C PRO A 361 -18.37 -3.78 5.51
N LEU A 362 -17.25 -3.08 5.32
CA LEU A 362 -16.67 -2.14 6.31
C LEU A 362 -17.59 -0.96 6.63
N VAL A 363 -18.28 -0.49 5.60
CA VAL A 363 -19.30 0.57 5.70
C VAL A 363 -20.47 0.09 4.86
N ASP A 364 -21.53 -0.27 5.51
CA ASP A 364 -22.78 -0.54 4.84
C ASP A 364 -23.49 0.80 4.57
N LEU A 365 -23.05 1.45 3.48
CA LEU A 365 -23.65 2.71 3.03
C LEU A 365 -25.13 2.51 2.71
N GLU A 366 -25.51 1.33 2.19
CA GLU A 366 -26.86 0.97 1.88
C GLU A 366 -27.67 0.75 3.17
N ALA A 367 -27.10 0.03 4.15
CA ALA A 367 -27.72 -0.11 5.47
C ALA A 367 -27.75 1.20 6.25
N ALA A 368 -26.75 2.07 6.13
CA ALA A 368 -26.78 3.40 6.73
C ALA A 368 -27.87 4.27 6.10
N PHE A 369 -28.01 4.23 4.77
CA PHE A 369 -29.09 4.91 4.05
C PHE A 369 -30.46 4.32 4.42
N LEU A 370 -30.61 3.00 4.42
CA LEU A 370 -31.85 2.32 4.79
C LEU A 370 -32.20 2.56 6.26
N ARG A 371 -31.23 2.62 7.17
CA ARG A 371 -31.46 3.01 8.57
C ARG A 371 -31.92 4.44 8.70
N ALA A 372 -31.30 5.38 7.98
CA ALA A 372 -31.74 6.77 7.95
C ALA A 372 -33.16 6.90 7.37
N LEU A 373 -33.45 6.19 6.29
CA LEU A 373 -34.76 6.11 5.67
C LEU A 373 -35.80 5.49 6.63
N TYR A 374 -35.43 4.44 7.35
CA TYR A 374 -36.30 3.78 8.35
C TYR A 374 -36.62 4.73 9.51
N ILE A 375 -35.61 5.45 10.02
CA ILE A 375 -35.82 6.42 11.10
C ILE A 375 -36.73 7.59 10.66
N GLU A 376 -36.63 7.98 9.39
CA GLU A 376 -37.34 9.12 8.83
C GLU A 376 -38.75 8.75 8.32
N LEU A 377 -38.95 7.51 7.84
CA LEU A 377 -40.22 7.08 7.22
C LEU A 377 -41.14 6.22 8.12
N VAL A 378 -40.66 5.67 9.23
CA VAL A 378 -41.39 4.69 10.02
C VAL A 378 -42.32 5.31 11.09
N PRO A 379 -42.32 6.63 11.38
CA PRO A 379 -43.21 7.04 12.46
C PRO A 379 -44.66 6.90 12.16
N ASP A 380 -45.30 6.98 11.07
CA ASP A 380 -46.79 6.83 11.10
C ASP A 380 -47.48 6.54 9.73
N ASP A 381 -46.81 6.62 8.58
CA ASP A 381 -47.56 6.64 7.29
C ASP A 381 -47.50 5.34 6.43
N PHE A 382 -46.74 4.34 6.81
CA PHE A 382 -46.65 3.09 6.03
C PHE A 382 -46.82 1.81 6.87
N PRO A 383 -48.07 1.39 7.15
CA PRO A 383 -48.35 0.20 7.95
C PRO A 383 -48.05 -1.13 7.23
N THR A 384 -47.52 -1.12 6.01
CA THR A 384 -47.34 -2.30 5.15
C THR A 384 -45.88 -2.69 4.91
N ILE A 385 -44.92 -2.04 5.53
CA ILE A 385 -43.51 -2.48 5.42
C ILE A 385 -43.30 -3.67 6.35
N ASP A 386 -42.90 -4.82 5.78
CA ASP A 386 -42.45 -5.96 6.56
C ASP A 386 -41.20 -5.62 7.35
N THR A 387 -41.39 -5.16 8.56
CA THR A 387 -40.32 -4.73 9.48
C THR A 387 -39.39 -5.87 9.86
N LYS A 388 -39.80 -7.15 9.72
CA LYS A 388 -38.99 -8.31 10.00
C LYS A 388 -37.96 -8.53 8.87
N SER A 389 -38.42 -8.53 7.63
CA SER A 389 -37.57 -8.62 6.45
C SER A 389 -36.58 -7.45 6.35
N LEU A 390 -37.01 -6.24 6.68
CA LEU A 390 -36.16 -5.06 6.68
C LEU A 390 -35.08 -5.14 7.80
N LYS A 391 -35.42 -5.64 8.99
CA LYS A 391 -34.45 -5.86 10.07
C LYS A 391 -33.43 -6.93 9.73
N GLU A 392 -33.84 -8.01 9.05
CA GLU A 392 -32.94 -9.05 8.55
C GLU A 392 -31.97 -8.48 7.51
N GLN A 393 -32.44 -7.69 6.55
CA GLN A 393 -31.59 -7.03 5.55
C GLN A 393 -30.64 -5.99 6.15
N LEU A 394 -31.05 -5.31 7.20
CA LEU A 394 -30.25 -4.31 7.91
C LEU A 394 -29.30 -4.91 8.95
N HIS A 395 -29.27 -6.25 9.10
CA HIS A 395 -28.49 -6.95 10.13
C HIS A 395 -28.69 -6.39 11.55
N ILE A 396 -29.90 -5.94 11.87
CA ILE A 396 -30.25 -5.51 13.21
C ILE A 396 -30.51 -6.75 14.04
N PRO A 397 -29.80 -6.99 15.17
CA PRO A 397 -30.01 -8.17 16.00
C PRO A 397 -31.45 -8.21 16.50
N ILE A 398 -32.18 -9.25 16.10
CA ILE A 398 -33.55 -9.48 16.57
C ILE A 398 -33.41 -10.23 17.88
N GLN A 399 -33.73 -9.58 19.01
CA GLN A 399 -33.96 -10.28 20.27
C GLN A 399 -35.39 -10.82 20.24
N GLU A 400 -35.56 -12.12 20.14
CA GLU A 400 -36.84 -12.78 20.37
C GLU A 400 -37.08 -12.75 21.87
N GLY A 401 -38.03 -11.94 22.32
CA GLY A 401 -38.64 -12.04 23.63
C GLY A 401 -38.44 -10.91 24.65
N GLU A 402 -38.77 -9.67 24.30
CA GLU A 402 -39.19 -8.70 25.34
C GLU A 402 -40.37 -7.86 24.88
N PRO A 403 -41.28 -7.51 25.82
CA PRO A 403 -42.53 -6.84 25.49
C PRO A 403 -42.29 -5.44 24.95
N GLN A 404 -43.15 -5.04 24.04
CA GLN A 404 -43.29 -3.70 23.49
C GLN A 404 -43.19 -2.65 24.61
N VAL A 405 -42.12 -1.85 24.57
CA VAL A 405 -42.13 -0.57 25.26
C VAL A 405 -43.00 0.33 24.40
N GLU A 406 -44.24 0.56 24.86
CA GLU A 406 -45.08 1.68 24.42
C GLU A 406 -44.24 2.95 24.61
N ILE A 407 -43.69 3.50 23.55
CA ILE A 407 -43.14 4.86 23.58
C ILE A 407 -44.36 5.76 23.59
N VAL A 408 -44.79 6.14 24.81
CA VAL A 408 -45.70 7.23 25.01
C VAL A 408 -45.04 8.47 24.43
N ALA A 409 -45.59 8.97 23.32
CA ALA A 409 -45.24 10.26 22.74
C ALA A 409 -45.72 11.35 23.73
N GLY A 410 -44.86 11.77 24.60
CA GLY A 410 -45.11 12.83 25.56
C GLY A 410 -43.83 13.24 26.25
N ASP A 411 -43.47 14.50 26.08
CA ASP A 411 -42.40 15.22 26.76
C ASP A 411 -40.97 15.12 26.19
N ILE A 412 -40.79 15.58 24.94
CA ILE A 412 -39.53 16.25 24.54
C ILE A 412 -39.92 17.58 23.86
N THR A 413 -40.46 18.49 24.63
CA THR A 413 -40.45 19.92 24.31
C THR A 413 -39.99 20.65 25.56
N GLU A 414 -38.97 21.51 25.36
CA GLU A 414 -38.38 22.42 26.36
C GLU A 414 -37.21 21.82 27.15
N ASP A 415 -35.99 21.85 26.54
CA ASP A 415 -34.74 22.14 27.26
C ASP A 415 -33.50 22.09 26.37
N ILE A 416 -33.54 22.63 25.14
CA ILE A 416 -32.31 22.93 24.41
C ILE A 416 -32.46 24.30 23.72
N LEU A 417 -32.40 25.38 24.50
CA LEU A 417 -32.05 26.73 24.01
C LEU A 417 -31.64 27.61 25.21
N GLU A 418 -30.45 27.37 25.75
CA GLU A 418 -29.64 28.40 26.38
C GLU A 418 -28.18 28.22 25.96
N ILE A 419 -27.77 29.00 24.95
CA ILE A 419 -26.37 29.30 24.64
C ILE A 419 -26.06 30.57 25.43
N PRO A 420 -25.11 30.57 26.37
CA PRO A 420 -24.62 31.81 26.99
C PRO A 420 -23.72 32.55 25.98
N GLU A 421 -23.86 33.86 25.96
CA GLU A 421 -23.08 34.85 25.22
C GLU A 421 -21.56 34.75 25.47
#